data_07fdde5ad2ada6fa014866cc2a99e4b1
#
_entry.id   07fdde5ad2ada6fa014866cc2a99e4b1
#
_cell.length_a   1.000
_cell.length_b   1.000
_cell.length_c   1.000
_cell.angle_alpha   90.00
_cell.angle_beta   90.00
_cell.angle_gamma   90.00
#
_symmetry.space_group_name_H-M   'P 1'
#
loop_
_entity.id
_entity.type
_entity.pdbx_description
1 polymer ?
#
loop_
_entity_poly.entity_id
_entity_poly.type
_entity_poly.pdbx_seq_one_letter_code
_entity_poly.pdbx_strand_id
1 'polypeptide(L)'
;QESRGLGDVYKRQALDEHEHLVGMTNLRHHLNDYLLAYGGHIGYSVRPSERKNGYASQMLCMTLEKAKERGISKVRICCDHYNIASAKTIQSNGGVLEDEMFDSSDGMLTQRYWIENR
;
A
#
# COMPACT_ATOMS: atom_id res chain seq x y z
N GLN A 1 -13.37 2.88 11.39
CA GLN A 1 -12.96 4.24 11.11
C GLN A 1 -13.79 4.88 10.01
N GLU A 2 -14.20 6.05 10.27
CA GLU A 2 -15.01 6.82 9.37
C GLU A 2 -14.16 7.47 8.27
N SER A 3 -14.58 7.32 7.03
CA SER A 3 -13.87 7.94 5.91
C SER A 3 -14.70 9.11 5.34
N ARG A 4 -15.32 9.84 6.23
CA ARG A 4 -16.20 10.92 5.86
C ARG A 4 -15.55 11.90 4.89
N GLY A 5 -16.24 12.19 3.80
CA GLY A 5 -15.73 13.11 2.79
C GLY A 5 -14.72 12.49 1.84
N LEU A 6 -14.18 11.34 2.20
CA LEU A 6 -13.24 10.62 1.36
C LEU A 6 -13.92 9.46 0.63
N GLY A 7 -15.07 9.03 1.13
CA GLY A 7 -15.91 8.03 0.50
C GLY A 7 -15.32 6.65 0.46
N ASP A 8 -14.28 6.45 -0.29
CA ASP A 8 -13.85 5.13 -0.71
C ASP A 8 -12.55 4.67 -0.07
N VAL A 9 -12.40 4.94 1.22
CA VAL A 9 -11.23 4.44 1.96
C VAL A 9 -11.65 3.23 2.78
N TYR A 10 -10.95 2.12 2.55
CA TYR A 10 -11.15 0.87 3.28
C TYR A 10 -9.93 0.66 4.17
N LYS A 11 -10.16 0.51 5.46
CA LYS A 11 -9.08 0.35 6.45
C LYS A 11 -9.23 -0.95 7.19
N ARG A 12 -8.12 -1.62 7.45
CA ARG A 12 -8.09 -2.89 8.19
C ARG A 12 -6.88 -2.94 9.11
N GLN A 13 -7.10 -3.52 10.27
CA GLN A 13 -6.02 -3.92 11.15
C GLN A 13 -5.64 -5.36 10.81
N ALA A 14 -4.35 -5.66 10.85
CA ALA A 14 -3.85 -7.02 10.69
C ALA A 14 -3.48 -7.56 12.07
N LEU A 15 -4.02 -8.72 12.41
CA LEU A 15 -3.78 -9.37 13.70
C LEU A 15 -3.10 -10.71 13.48
N ASP A 16 -2.26 -11.11 14.42
CA ASP A 16 -1.67 -12.43 14.37
C ASP A 16 -2.64 -13.48 14.96
N GLU A 17 -2.21 -14.73 15.05
CA GLU A 17 -3.06 -15.82 15.53
C GLU A 17 -3.46 -15.65 17.01
N HIS A 18 -2.77 -14.79 17.74
CA HIS A 18 -3.08 -14.48 19.14
C HIS A 18 -3.84 -13.15 19.27
N GLU A 19 -4.29 -12.60 18.15
CA GLU A 19 -5.05 -11.34 18.07
C GLU A 19 -4.23 -10.13 18.49
N HIS A 20 -2.91 -10.20 18.37
CA HIS A 20 -2.04 -9.05 18.59
C HIS A 20 -1.93 -8.23 17.31
N LEU A 21 -1.99 -6.91 17.43
CA LEU A 21 -1.89 -6.02 16.27
C LEU A 21 -0.49 -6.08 15.68
N VAL A 22 -0.38 -6.48 14.42
CA VAL A 22 0.89 -6.53 13.72
C VAL A 22 1.04 -5.43 12.69
N GLY A 23 -0.06 -4.85 12.23
CA GLY A 23 0.02 -3.77 11.26
C GLY A 23 -1.34 -3.27 10.85
N MET A 24 -1.32 -2.34 9.89
CA MET A 24 -2.53 -1.75 9.34
C MET A 24 -2.38 -1.59 7.85
N THR A 25 -3.51 -1.67 7.14
CA THR A 25 -3.54 -1.44 5.71
C THR A 25 -4.75 -0.58 5.38
N ASN A 26 -4.65 0.21 4.32
CA ASN A 26 -5.79 0.93 3.80
C ASN A 26 -5.81 0.85 2.28
N LEU A 27 -7.01 0.96 1.73
CA LEU A 27 -7.26 0.88 0.30
C LEU A 27 -8.12 2.08 -0.08
N ARG A 28 -7.65 2.87 -1.05
CA ARG A 28 -8.37 4.01 -1.59
C ARG A 28 -8.86 3.64 -2.97
N HIS A 29 -10.15 3.79 -3.21
CA HIS A 29 -10.72 3.44 -4.52
C HIS A 29 -10.42 4.51 -5.55
N HIS A 30 -10.52 5.79 -5.16
CA HIS A 30 -10.28 6.91 -6.05
C HIS A 30 -9.04 7.69 -5.65
N LEU A 31 -8.30 8.16 -6.63
CA LEU A 31 -7.06 8.89 -6.40
C LEU A 31 -7.20 10.31 -6.98
N ASN A 32 -6.83 11.29 -6.17
CA ASN A 32 -6.62 12.64 -6.68
C ASN A 32 -5.19 12.73 -7.22
N ASP A 33 -4.81 13.91 -7.71
CA ASP A 33 -3.49 14.09 -8.32
C ASP A 33 -2.35 13.74 -7.36
N TYR A 34 -2.47 14.18 -6.11
CA TYR A 34 -1.42 13.91 -5.13
C TYR A 34 -1.30 12.40 -4.82
N LEU A 35 -2.43 11.74 -4.62
CA LEU A 35 -2.43 10.31 -4.32
C LEU A 35 -1.92 9.48 -5.50
N LEU A 36 -2.28 9.88 -6.71
CA LEU A 36 -1.78 9.17 -7.90
C LEU A 36 -0.27 9.29 -8.00
N ALA A 37 0.28 10.45 -7.64
CA ALA A 37 1.73 10.69 -7.73
C ALA A 37 2.50 10.10 -6.56
N TYR A 38 1.96 10.18 -5.33
CA TYR A 38 2.78 9.90 -4.15
C TYR A 38 2.17 8.92 -3.14
N GLY A 39 0.88 8.67 -3.19
CA GLY A 39 0.22 7.83 -2.18
C GLY A 39 -0.23 6.47 -2.68
N GLY A 40 -0.85 6.44 -3.86
CA GLY A 40 -1.36 5.22 -4.45
C GLY A 40 -2.66 4.74 -3.84
N HIS A 41 -3.14 3.61 -4.35
CA HIS A 41 -4.38 2.97 -3.89
C HIS A 41 -4.20 2.32 -2.52
N ILE A 42 -3.02 1.79 -2.24
CA ILE A 42 -2.79 0.99 -1.03
C ILE A 42 -1.69 1.60 -0.19
N GLY A 43 -1.98 1.76 1.10
CA GLY A 43 -0.98 2.08 2.11
C GLY A 43 -0.98 0.98 3.14
N TYR A 44 0.20 0.67 3.68
CA TYR A 44 0.29 -0.34 4.72
C TYR A 44 1.48 -0.04 5.62
N SER A 45 1.39 -0.54 6.85
CA SER A 45 2.49 -0.43 7.80
C SER A 45 2.50 -1.66 8.69
N VAL A 46 3.69 -2.06 9.11
CA VAL A 46 3.89 -3.19 10.00
C VAL A 46 4.53 -2.66 11.27
N ARG A 47 4.01 -3.08 12.42
CA ARG A 47 4.55 -2.74 13.71
C ARG A 47 6.05 -3.07 13.74
N PRO A 48 6.92 -2.17 14.23
CA PRO A 48 8.37 -2.43 14.19
C PRO A 48 8.79 -3.77 14.80
N SER A 49 8.16 -4.19 15.89
CA SER A 49 8.50 -5.46 16.53
C SER A 49 8.09 -6.68 15.71
N GLU A 50 7.23 -6.48 14.70
CA GLU A 50 6.71 -7.58 13.89
C GLU A 50 7.26 -7.61 12.48
N ARG A 51 8.26 -6.78 12.20
CA ARG A 51 8.88 -6.75 10.87
C ARG A 51 9.73 -7.96 10.62
N LYS A 52 9.96 -8.26 9.33
CA LYS A 52 10.76 -9.40 8.86
C LYS A 52 10.13 -10.75 9.11
N ASN A 53 8.80 -10.77 9.33
CA ASN A 53 8.04 -12.00 9.51
C ASN A 53 7.11 -12.27 8.32
N GLY A 54 7.26 -11.52 7.23
CA GLY A 54 6.42 -11.71 6.04
C GLY A 54 5.04 -11.09 6.12
N TYR A 55 4.73 -10.38 7.19
CA TYR A 55 3.39 -9.80 7.35
C TYR A 55 3.07 -8.75 6.29
N ALA A 56 4.04 -7.92 5.92
CA ALA A 56 3.80 -6.88 4.91
C ALA A 56 3.36 -7.51 3.59
N SER A 57 4.01 -8.58 3.17
CA SER A 57 3.67 -9.25 1.92
C SER A 57 2.28 -9.89 2.00
N GLN A 58 1.97 -10.53 3.11
CA GLN A 58 0.63 -11.11 3.32
C GLN A 58 -0.44 -10.03 3.32
N MET A 59 -0.18 -8.92 4.02
CA MET A 59 -1.12 -7.81 4.10
C MET A 59 -1.37 -7.20 2.72
N LEU A 60 -0.31 -7.02 1.95
CA LEU A 60 -0.45 -6.49 0.60
C LEU A 60 -1.24 -7.45 -0.28
N CYS A 61 -0.94 -8.74 -0.20
CA CYS A 61 -1.66 -9.75 -0.96
C CYS A 61 -3.16 -9.71 -0.64
N MET A 62 -3.51 -9.66 0.64
CA MET A 62 -4.91 -9.62 1.07
C MET A 62 -5.60 -8.33 0.63
N THR A 63 -4.88 -7.21 0.67
CA THR A 63 -5.44 -5.93 0.24
C THR A 63 -5.65 -5.90 -1.27
N LEU A 64 -4.77 -6.54 -2.04
CA LEU A 64 -4.95 -6.68 -3.47
C LEU A 64 -6.19 -7.49 -3.80
N GLU A 65 -6.49 -8.52 -3.01
CA GLU A 65 -7.73 -9.29 -3.15
C GLU A 65 -8.95 -8.38 -2.96
N LYS A 66 -8.90 -7.52 -1.95
CA LYS A 66 -9.99 -6.56 -1.70
C LYS A 66 -10.11 -5.55 -2.83
N ALA A 67 -9.00 -5.09 -3.36
CA ALA A 67 -9.01 -4.18 -4.51
C ALA A 67 -9.66 -4.85 -5.71
N LYS A 68 -9.35 -6.11 -5.94
CA LYS A 68 -9.93 -6.87 -7.04
C LYS A 68 -11.44 -7.00 -6.88
N GLU A 69 -11.90 -7.30 -5.66
CA GLU A 69 -13.34 -7.38 -5.38
C GLU A 69 -14.05 -6.05 -5.67
N ARG A 70 -13.34 -4.94 -5.54
CA ARG A 70 -13.89 -3.61 -5.78
C ARG A 70 -13.69 -3.12 -7.20
N GLY A 71 -13.20 -3.99 -8.07
CA GLY A 71 -13.03 -3.67 -9.49
C GLY A 71 -11.80 -2.88 -9.83
N ILE A 72 -10.82 -2.79 -8.94
CA ILE A 72 -9.57 -2.09 -9.22
C ILE A 72 -8.61 -3.09 -9.86
N SER A 73 -8.52 -3.04 -11.18
CA SER A 73 -7.73 -4.01 -11.94
C SER A 73 -6.29 -3.58 -12.14
N LYS A 74 -5.98 -2.32 -11.89
CA LYS A 74 -4.62 -1.80 -12.00
C LYS A 74 -4.36 -0.92 -10.79
N VAL A 75 -3.46 -1.38 -9.93
CA VAL A 75 -3.24 -0.78 -8.62
C VAL A 75 -1.95 0.02 -8.61
N ARG A 76 -2.07 1.29 -8.25
CA ARG A 76 -0.91 2.15 -7.99
C ARG A 76 -0.50 1.96 -6.54
N ILE A 77 0.79 1.68 -6.32
CA ILE A 77 1.34 1.63 -4.97
C ILE A 77 2.69 2.33 -4.98
N CYS A 78 2.95 3.10 -3.94
CA CYS A 78 4.13 3.95 -3.85
C CYS A 78 4.89 3.64 -2.59
N CYS A 79 6.20 3.83 -2.63
CA CYS A 79 7.03 3.76 -1.43
C CYS A 79 8.20 4.73 -1.58
N ASP A 80 8.81 5.05 -0.45
CA ASP A 80 10.00 5.88 -0.42
C ASP A 80 11.15 5.14 -1.11
N HIS A 81 11.92 5.85 -1.91
CA HIS A 81 13.09 5.32 -2.60
C HIS A 81 14.01 4.54 -1.66
N TYR A 82 14.17 5.02 -0.43
CA TYR A 82 15.08 4.38 0.54
C TYR A 82 14.44 3.23 1.31
N ASN A 83 13.16 2.98 1.11
CA ASN A 83 12.47 1.88 1.79
C ASN A 83 12.60 0.60 0.99
N ILE A 84 13.79 -0.01 1.09
CA ILE A 84 14.12 -1.21 0.31
C ILE A 84 13.16 -2.36 0.61
N ALA A 85 12.79 -2.52 1.88
CA ALA A 85 11.89 -3.61 2.29
C ALA A 85 10.52 -3.47 1.63
N SER A 86 9.99 -2.25 1.57
CA SER A 86 8.70 -2.01 0.93
C SER A 86 8.79 -2.26 -0.58
N ALA A 87 9.87 -1.80 -1.21
CA ALA A 87 10.07 -2.03 -2.65
C ALA A 87 10.09 -3.52 -2.97
N LYS A 88 10.77 -4.32 -2.16
CA LYS A 88 10.83 -5.78 -2.35
C LYS A 88 9.45 -6.42 -2.17
N THR A 89 8.71 -5.96 -1.17
CA THR A 89 7.36 -6.45 -0.92
C THR A 89 6.44 -6.19 -2.10
N ILE A 90 6.51 -4.97 -2.64
CA ILE A 90 5.69 -4.58 -3.80
C ILE A 90 6.08 -5.43 -5.01
N GLN A 91 7.36 -5.58 -5.27
CA GLN A 91 7.84 -6.34 -6.41
C GLN A 91 7.47 -7.82 -6.30
N SER A 92 7.54 -8.39 -5.10
CA SER A 92 7.18 -9.80 -4.91
C SER A 92 5.69 -10.05 -5.09
N ASN A 93 4.89 -9.01 -5.07
CA ASN A 93 3.45 -9.08 -5.33
C ASN A 93 3.10 -8.60 -6.74
N GLY A 94 4.07 -8.57 -7.63
CA GLY A 94 3.84 -8.25 -9.04
C GLY A 94 4.00 -6.79 -9.41
N GLY A 95 4.56 -5.99 -8.53
CA GLY A 95 4.76 -4.57 -8.80
C GLY A 95 5.84 -4.32 -9.83
N VAL A 96 5.55 -3.43 -10.76
CA VAL A 96 6.48 -2.99 -11.79
C VAL A 96 6.71 -1.49 -11.60
N LEU A 97 7.97 -1.12 -11.45
CA LEU A 97 8.34 0.29 -11.24
C LEU A 97 8.04 1.09 -12.51
N GLU A 98 7.28 2.14 -12.37
CA GLU A 98 7.06 3.08 -13.46
C GLU A 98 8.16 4.13 -13.48
N ASP A 99 8.36 4.81 -12.36
CA ASP A 99 9.35 5.89 -12.25
C ASP A 99 9.55 6.28 -10.79
N GLU A 100 10.32 7.33 -10.59
CA GLU A 100 10.49 7.96 -9.27
C GLU A 100 10.18 9.43 -9.41
N MET A 101 9.51 9.99 -8.40
CA MET A 101 9.17 11.40 -8.37
C MET A 101 9.54 12.01 -7.02
N PHE A 102 10.08 13.22 -7.09
CA PHE A 102 10.40 13.96 -5.88
C PHE A 102 9.14 14.58 -5.30
N ASP A 103 8.87 14.31 -4.02
CA ASP A 103 7.74 14.88 -3.31
C ASP A 103 8.26 16.08 -2.50
N SER A 104 7.94 17.28 -2.95
CA SER A 104 8.42 18.49 -2.27
C SER A 104 7.78 18.70 -0.91
N SER A 105 6.67 18.02 -0.62
CA SER A 105 6.00 18.18 0.68
C SER A 105 6.78 17.51 1.80
N ASP A 106 7.55 16.46 1.51
CA ASP A 106 8.36 15.78 2.54
C ASP A 106 9.83 15.71 2.18
N GLY A 107 10.23 16.22 1.01
CA GLY A 107 11.63 16.21 0.59
C GLY A 107 12.15 14.84 0.19
N MET A 108 11.27 13.89 -0.11
CA MET A 108 11.63 12.51 -0.36
C MET A 108 11.39 12.13 -1.82
N LEU A 109 12.19 11.18 -2.29
CA LEU A 109 12.03 10.62 -3.62
C LEU A 109 11.13 9.39 -3.49
N THR A 110 10.04 9.37 -4.26
CA THR A 110 9.01 8.35 -4.18
C THR A 110 9.07 7.44 -5.40
N GLN A 111 9.14 6.14 -5.17
CA GLN A 111 9.03 5.13 -6.22
C GLN A 111 7.56 4.85 -6.47
N ARG A 112 7.17 4.79 -7.73
CA ARG A 112 5.78 4.56 -8.12
C ARG A 112 5.69 3.27 -8.91
N TYR A 113 4.84 2.36 -8.43
CA TYR A 113 4.65 1.03 -9.00
C TYR A 113 3.24 0.84 -9.49
N TRP A 114 3.09 -0.03 -10.48
CA TRP A 114 1.79 -0.56 -10.90
C TRP A 114 1.77 -2.05 -10.66
N ILE A 115 0.63 -2.54 -10.19
CA ILE A 115 0.38 -3.98 -10.07
C ILE A 115 -0.85 -4.31 -10.91
N GLU A 116 -0.72 -5.26 -11.83
CA GLU A 116 -1.86 -5.78 -12.57
C GLU A 116 -2.62 -6.72 -11.65
N ASN A 117 -3.89 -6.43 -11.46
CA ASN A 117 -4.69 -7.08 -10.41
C ASN A 117 -5.97 -7.68 -11.00
N ARG A 118 -5.81 -8.48 -12.03
CA ARG A 118 -6.95 -9.05 -12.74
C ARG A 118 -7.39 -10.39 -12.21
#